data_b5343592f2d7154d3aa5002ae6d131fd
#
_entry.id   b5343592f2d7154d3aa5002ae6d131fd
#
_cell.length_a   1.000
_cell.length_b   1.000
_cell.length_c   1.000
_cell.angle_alpha   90.00
_cell.angle_beta   90.00
_cell.angle_gamma   90.00
#
_symmetry.space_group_name_H-M   'P 1'
#
loop_
_entity.id
_entity.type
_entity.pdbx_description
1 polymer ?
#
loop_
_entity_poly.entity_id
_entity_poly.type
_entity_poly.pdbx_seq_one_letter_code
_entity_poly.pdbx_strand_id
1 'polypeptide(L)'
;MEKINKIYRRILRMHMDKEYQRRIKNKDCSIISMNCVGGVVSHELGLRFNSPTVNLWFTPKEFIKFLSQLEHYLYDCKIEMDEKNSEKYGYPVGKLEDIHVYFTHLFIR
;
A
#
# COMPACT_ATOMS: atom_id res chain seq x y z
N MET A 1 15.81 -8.01 28.94
CA MET A 1 15.58 -9.11 28.00
C MET A 1 14.78 -8.72 26.78
N GLU A 2 13.72 -7.92 26.92
CA GLU A 2 12.92 -7.50 25.76
C GLU A 2 13.71 -6.70 24.71
N LYS A 3 14.63 -5.84 25.15
CA LYS A 3 15.48 -5.08 24.22
C LYS A 3 16.40 -5.97 23.40
N ILE A 4 16.97 -7.00 24.00
CA ILE A 4 17.85 -7.96 23.32
C ILE A 4 17.06 -8.77 22.30
N ASN A 5 15.84 -9.19 22.65
CA ASN A 5 14.96 -9.91 21.75
C ASN A 5 14.53 -9.07 20.55
N LYS A 6 14.26 -7.77 20.76
CA LYS A 6 13.94 -6.85 19.66
C LYS A 6 15.12 -6.66 18.71
N ILE A 7 16.33 -6.50 19.26
CA ILE A 7 17.55 -6.33 18.45
C ILE A 7 17.83 -7.61 17.67
N TYR A 8 17.70 -8.77 18.30
CA TYR A 8 17.90 -10.07 17.64
C TYR A 8 16.90 -10.26 16.49
N ARG A 9 15.61 -10.00 16.74
CA ARG A 9 14.56 -10.10 15.72
C ARG A 9 14.81 -9.15 14.55
N ARG A 10 15.28 -7.94 14.84
CA ARG A 10 15.57 -6.95 13.81
C ARG A 10 16.75 -7.39 12.93
N ILE A 11 17.81 -7.90 13.53
CA ILE A 11 18.98 -8.42 12.80
C ILE A 11 18.58 -9.62 11.95
N LEU A 12 17.81 -10.53 12.50
CA LEU A 12 17.33 -11.71 11.80
C LEU A 12 16.45 -11.32 10.61
N ARG A 13 15.54 -10.34 10.80
CA ARG A 13 14.68 -9.84 9.74
C ARG A 13 15.49 -9.20 8.62
N MET A 14 16.47 -8.38 8.94
CA MET A 14 17.35 -7.77 7.95
C MET A 14 18.09 -8.82 7.12
N HIS A 15 18.57 -9.88 7.77
CA HIS A 15 19.24 -10.96 7.07
C HIS A 15 18.28 -11.72 6.15
N MET A 16 17.06 -12.01 6.60
CA MET A 16 16.04 -12.68 5.81
C MET A 16 15.61 -11.82 4.62
N ASP A 17 15.44 -10.50 4.83
CA ASP A 17 15.07 -9.57 3.78
C ASP A 17 16.12 -9.54 2.67
N LYS A 18 17.40 -9.51 3.01
CA LYS A 18 18.49 -9.57 2.04
C LYS A 18 18.46 -10.87 1.24
N GLU A 19 18.18 -11.99 1.91
CA GLU A 19 18.09 -13.29 1.25
C GLU A 19 16.92 -13.33 0.26
N TYR A 20 15.75 -12.80 0.64
CA TYR A 20 14.60 -12.71 -0.25
C TYR A 20 14.86 -11.78 -1.43
N GLN A 21 15.49 -10.62 -1.18
CA GLN A 21 15.84 -9.67 -2.23
C GLN A 21 16.79 -10.28 -3.25
N ARG A 22 17.72 -11.12 -2.83
CA ARG A 22 18.65 -11.81 -3.71
C ARG A 22 17.93 -12.82 -4.62
N ARG A 23 16.87 -13.47 -4.12
CA ARG A 23 16.13 -14.49 -4.86
C ARG A 23 15.15 -13.93 -5.88
N ILE A 24 14.76 -12.68 -5.75
CA ILE A 24 13.81 -12.06 -6.66
C ILE A 24 14.50 -11.68 -7.96
N LYS A 25 13.99 -12.24 -9.06
CA LYS A 25 14.53 -11.99 -10.41
C LYS A 25 13.99 -10.71 -11.03
N ASN A 26 12.70 -10.43 -10.86
CA ASN A 26 12.06 -9.24 -11.41
C ASN A 26 11.74 -8.25 -10.29
N LYS A 27 12.54 -7.19 -10.19
CA LYS A 27 12.37 -6.14 -9.18
C LYS A 27 11.48 -4.99 -9.63
N ASP A 28 11.01 -5.02 -10.87
CA ASP A 28 10.14 -3.98 -11.43
C ASP A 28 8.66 -4.33 -11.37
N CYS A 29 8.30 -5.42 -10.68
CA CYS A 29 6.90 -5.79 -10.52
C CYS A 29 6.15 -4.81 -9.63
N SER A 30 4.87 -4.59 -9.93
CA SER A 30 3.97 -3.80 -9.11
C SER A 30 3.08 -4.71 -8.27
N ILE A 31 2.92 -4.37 -7.00
CA ILE A 31 2.02 -5.08 -6.10
C ILE A 31 0.80 -4.20 -5.85
N ILE A 32 -0.36 -4.68 -6.29
CA ILE A 32 -1.63 -3.99 -6.05
C ILE A 32 -2.28 -4.63 -4.83
N SER A 33 -2.52 -3.84 -3.80
CA SER A 33 -3.08 -4.34 -2.56
C SER A 33 -4.16 -3.41 -2.02
N MET A 34 -5.06 -3.98 -1.23
CA MET A 34 -6.17 -3.27 -0.62
C MET A 34 -5.73 -2.36 0.53
N ASN A 35 -4.56 -2.60 1.10
CA ASN A 35 -4.04 -1.89 2.26
C ASN A 35 -2.53 -1.73 2.16
N CYS A 36 -1.89 -1.33 3.26
CA CYS A 36 -0.46 -1.06 3.29
C CYS A 36 0.44 -2.30 3.16
N VAL A 37 -0.11 -3.51 3.14
CA VAL A 37 0.68 -4.75 3.05
C VAL A 37 1.54 -4.79 1.79
N GLY A 38 1.01 -4.32 0.65
CA GLY A 38 1.77 -4.27 -0.59
C GLY A 38 3.02 -3.41 -0.48
N GLY A 39 2.92 -2.26 0.21
CA GLY A 39 4.07 -1.40 0.45
C GLY A 39 5.11 -2.04 1.37
N VAL A 40 4.64 -2.71 2.42
CA VAL A 40 5.53 -3.44 3.36
C VAL A 40 6.29 -4.54 2.62
N VAL A 41 5.59 -5.35 1.82
CA VAL A 41 6.20 -6.42 1.03
C VAL A 41 7.21 -5.84 0.04
N SER A 42 6.86 -4.75 -0.66
CA SER A 42 7.77 -4.08 -1.59
C SER A 42 9.05 -3.63 -0.90
N HIS A 43 8.92 -3.04 0.29
CA HIS A 43 10.07 -2.61 1.09
C HIS A 43 10.96 -3.79 1.49
N GLU A 44 10.38 -4.86 2.02
CA GLU A 44 11.11 -6.05 2.46
C GLU A 44 11.83 -6.76 1.31
N LEU A 45 11.20 -6.78 0.13
CA LEU A 45 11.77 -7.43 -1.05
C LEU A 45 12.67 -6.51 -1.90
N GLY A 46 12.86 -5.27 -1.49
CA GLY A 46 13.68 -4.30 -2.22
C GLY A 46 13.07 -3.91 -3.56
N LEU A 47 11.75 -3.98 -3.69
CA LEU A 47 11.04 -3.59 -4.90
C LEU A 47 10.80 -2.08 -4.93
N ARG A 48 10.61 -1.54 -6.12
CA ARG A 48 10.22 -0.14 -6.28
C ARG A 48 8.76 0.05 -5.88
N PHE A 49 8.44 1.20 -5.31
CA PHE A 49 7.07 1.57 -4.97
C PHE A 49 6.37 2.16 -6.19
N ASN A 50 6.23 1.36 -7.26
CA ASN A 50 5.62 1.79 -8.51
C ASN A 50 4.19 1.29 -8.69
N SER A 51 3.52 0.95 -7.60
CA SER A 51 2.12 0.53 -7.62
C SER A 51 1.19 1.74 -7.44
N PRO A 52 0.05 1.78 -8.13
CA PRO A 52 -0.93 2.86 -7.95
C PRO A 52 -1.61 2.82 -6.57
N THR A 53 -1.49 1.73 -5.82
CA THR A 53 -2.15 1.56 -4.53
C THR A 53 -1.19 1.62 -3.34
N VAL A 54 0.04 2.09 -3.54
CA VAL A 54 1.01 2.22 -2.44
C VAL A 54 0.47 3.17 -1.37
N ASN A 55 0.45 2.70 -0.12
CA ASN A 55 -0.01 3.44 1.05
C ASN A 55 -1.49 3.86 0.98
N LEU A 56 -2.27 3.23 0.14
CA LEU A 56 -3.71 3.45 0.07
C LEU A 56 -4.48 2.32 0.72
N TRP A 57 -5.68 2.63 1.15
CA TRP A 57 -6.58 1.65 1.74
C TRP A 57 -7.93 1.70 1.03
N PHE A 58 -8.50 0.52 0.78
CA PHE A 58 -9.82 0.34 0.17
C PHE A 58 -10.67 -0.54 1.06
N THR A 59 -11.98 -0.36 1.02
CA THR A 59 -12.89 -1.39 1.56
C THR A 59 -12.83 -2.61 0.63
N PRO A 60 -13.07 -3.84 1.15
CA PRO A 60 -12.99 -5.03 0.30
C PRO A 60 -13.90 -4.96 -0.94
N LYS A 61 -15.11 -4.47 -0.78
CA LYS A 61 -16.08 -4.35 -1.86
C LYS A 61 -15.62 -3.38 -2.94
N GLU A 62 -15.10 -2.22 -2.52
CA GLU A 62 -14.60 -1.21 -3.44
C GLU A 62 -13.30 -1.65 -4.13
N PHE A 63 -12.47 -2.41 -3.43
CA PHE A 63 -11.24 -2.96 -3.99
C PHE A 63 -11.53 -3.97 -5.11
N ILE A 64 -12.51 -4.85 -4.90
CA ILE A 64 -12.93 -5.81 -5.93
C ILE A 64 -13.43 -5.06 -7.16
N LYS A 65 -14.21 -4.01 -6.97
CA LYS A 65 -14.69 -3.17 -8.06
C LYS A 65 -13.54 -2.48 -8.80
N PHE A 66 -12.58 -1.95 -8.05
CA PHE A 66 -11.37 -1.34 -8.60
C PHE A 66 -10.60 -2.32 -9.49
N LEU A 67 -10.37 -3.55 -9.02
CA LEU A 67 -9.66 -4.58 -9.78
C LEU A 67 -10.45 -5.03 -11.02
N SER A 68 -11.78 -5.10 -10.93
CA SER A 68 -12.62 -5.55 -12.05
C SER A 68 -12.61 -4.58 -13.23
N GLN A 69 -12.31 -3.31 -12.99
CA GLN A 69 -12.24 -2.25 -13.99
C GLN A 69 -10.98 -1.42 -13.83
N LEU A 70 -9.86 -2.08 -13.65
CA LEU A 70 -8.58 -1.45 -13.30
C LEU A 70 -8.16 -0.37 -14.30
N GLU A 71 -8.26 -0.67 -15.59
CA GLU A 71 -7.88 0.26 -16.64
C GLU A 71 -8.74 1.54 -16.60
N HIS A 72 -10.04 1.38 -16.41
CA HIS A 72 -10.96 2.51 -16.31
C HIS A 72 -10.60 3.44 -15.14
N TYR A 73 -10.38 2.86 -13.95
CA TYR A 73 -10.07 3.66 -12.77
C TYR A 73 -8.69 4.29 -12.80
N LEU A 74 -7.73 3.67 -13.46
CA LEU A 74 -6.37 4.20 -13.54
C LEU A 74 -6.22 5.27 -14.63
N TYR A 75 -6.89 5.12 -15.76
CA TYR A 75 -6.68 6.00 -16.93
C TYR A 75 -7.82 6.96 -17.22
N ASP A 76 -9.05 6.57 -16.93
CA ASP A 76 -10.23 7.37 -17.29
C ASP A 76 -10.78 8.18 -16.12
N CYS A 77 -10.42 7.86 -14.90
CA CYS A 77 -10.91 8.54 -13.70
C CYS A 77 -9.86 9.45 -13.10
N LYS A 78 -10.31 10.56 -12.51
CA LYS A 78 -9.47 11.46 -11.72
C LYS A 78 -9.85 11.33 -10.24
N ILE A 79 -8.85 11.43 -9.37
CA ILE A 79 -9.10 11.44 -7.93
C ILE A 79 -9.65 12.81 -7.54
N GLU A 80 -10.82 12.83 -6.95
CA GLU A 80 -11.42 14.01 -6.37
C GLU A 80 -11.41 13.87 -4.84
N MET A 81 -11.22 14.98 -4.14
CA MET A 81 -11.26 14.96 -2.67
C MET A 81 -12.69 14.86 -2.18
N ASP A 82 -12.94 13.90 -1.30
CA ASP A 82 -14.20 13.80 -0.59
C ASP A 82 -14.06 14.49 0.76
N GLU A 83 -14.38 15.77 0.81
CA GLU A 83 -14.22 16.60 2.00
C GLU A 83 -15.09 16.12 3.16
N LYS A 84 -16.29 15.67 2.87
CA LYS A 84 -17.24 15.22 3.86
C LYS A 84 -16.74 13.99 4.62
N ASN A 85 -16.23 12.99 3.90
CA ASN A 85 -15.65 11.81 4.51
C ASN A 85 -14.27 12.08 5.10
N SER A 86 -13.52 13.03 4.54
CA SER A 86 -12.23 13.43 5.09
C SER A 86 -12.39 14.03 6.49
N GLU A 87 -13.40 14.86 6.70
CA GLU A 87 -13.72 15.41 8.02
C GLU A 87 -14.16 14.30 8.98
N LYS A 88 -15.02 13.39 8.51
CA LYS A 88 -15.57 12.31 9.33
C LYS A 88 -14.50 11.39 9.87
N TYR A 89 -13.51 11.02 9.05
CA TYR A 89 -12.47 10.07 9.42
C TYR A 89 -11.19 10.72 9.96
N GLY A 90 -11.01 12.02 9.79
CA GLY A 90 -9.83 12.73 10.26
C GLY A 90 -8.57 12.52 9.43
N TYR A 91 -8.69 11.98 8.22
CA TYR A 91 -7.62 11.84 7.24
C TYR A 91 -8.18 12.02 5.82
N PRO A 92 -7.33 12.32 4.83
CA PRO A 92 -7.81 12.53 3.46
C PRO A 92 -8.49 11.29 2.88
N VAL A 93 -9.64 11.50 2.28
CA VAL A 93 -10.39 10.48 1.54
C VAL A 93 -10.56 10.98 0.10
N GLY A 94 -10.11 10.20 -0.86
CA GLY A 94 -10.30 10.48 -2.26
C GLY A 94 -11.46 9.69 -2.83
N LYS A 95 -11.99 10.16 -3.94
CA LYS A 95 -13.07 9.48 -4.66
C LYS A 95 -12.68 9.31 -6.12
N LEU A 96 -12.73 8.07 -6.58
CA LEU A 96 -12.56 7.70 -7.99
C LEU A 96 -13.93 7.30 -8.52
N GLU A 97 -14.66 8.28 -9.07
CA GLU A 97 -16.01 8.09 -9.61
C GLU A 97 -16.98 7.56 -8.54
N ASP A 98 -17.07 6.23 -8.37
CA ASP A 98 -18.01 5.59 -7.45
C ASP A 98 -17.33 4.81 -6.32
N ILE A 99 -16.00 4.81 -6.26
CA ILE A 99 -15.25 4.15 -5.20
C ILE A 99 -14.43 5.15 -4.40
N HIS A 100 -14.15 4.80 -3.15
CA HIS A 100 -13.36 5.64 -2.24
C HIS A 100 -11.96 5.08 -2.06
N VAL A 101 -11.00 5.97 -1.89
CA VAL A 101 -9.60 5.65 -1.61
C VAL A 101 -9.20 6.38 -0.34
N TYR A 102 -8.67 5.66 0.63
CA TYR A 102 -8.35 6.21 1.95
C TYR A 102 -6.84 6.39 2.09
N PHE A 103 -6.41 7.61 2.37
CA PHE A 103 -5.01 7.98 2.52
C PHE A 103 -4.60 7.96 3.99
N THR A 104 -4.74 6.80 4.62
CA THR A 104 -4.53 6.64 6.06
C THR A 104 -3.08 6.81 6.50
N HIS A 105 -2.13 6.61 5.61
CA HIS A 105 -0.70 6.60 5.96
C HIS A 105 0.06 7.88 5.60
N LEU A 106 -0.61 8.92 5.10
CA LEU A 106 0.04 10.19 4.78
C LEU A 106 0.59 10.90 6.02
N PHE A 107 0.01 10.64 7.19
CA PHE A 107 0.36 11.30 8.44
C PHE A 107 1.10 10.40 9.42
N ILE A 108 1.34 9.14 9.07
CA ILE A 108 2.06 8.18 9.91
C ILE A 108 3.44 7.97 9.31
N ARG A 109 4.34 8.79 9.76
CA ARG A 109 5.77 8.63 9.46
C ARG A 109 6.57 8.48 10.74
#